data_58136b775d1e692c7cf26496d1d3e5c1
#
_entry.id   58136b775d1e692c7cf26496d1d3e5c1
#
_cell.length_a   1.000
_cell.length_b   1.000
_cell.length_c   1.000
_cell.angle_alpha   90.00
_cell.angle_beta   90.00
_cell.angle_gamma   90.00
#
_symmetry.space_group_name_H-M   'P 1'
#
loop_
_entity.id
_entity.type
_entity.pdbx_description
1 polymer ?
#
loop_
_entity_poly.entity_id
_entity_poly.type
_entity_poly.pdbx_seq_one_letter_code
_entity_poly.pdbx_strand_id
1 'polypeptide(L)'
;IAELVRDKKLDGISDIRDESDKSGMRVVIELKRNEVPEVVLNNLYKQTQLQDTFGMNMVALVDGQPKLLNLKQMLECFLSHRREVVTRRTVFELRKARERGHVLEGLAVALANIDDFIAIIKAAPTPPVAKVDLMSRAWDSSVVREMLARTGEEGVGGVNAFRPENLPKHYGIQPDGLYKLSDDQAQEILQMRLQRLTGLEQDKIVNEYKAVSY
;
A
#
# COMPACT_ATOMS: atom_id res chain seq x y z
N ILE A 1 -8.18 -43.73 -29.18
CA ILE A 1 -8.14 -44.97 -28.40
C ILE A 1 -8.87 -46.08 -29.21
N ALA A 2 -10.10 -45.89 -29.61
CA ALA A 2 -10.92 -46.90 -30.30
C ALA A 2 -10.23 -47.43 -31.57
N GLU A 3 -9.58 -46.58 -32.36
CA GLU A 3 -8.82 -47.01 -33.55
C GLU A 3 -7.65 -47.92 -33.20
N LEU A 4 -6.89 -47.60 -32.14
CA LEU A 4 -5.76 -48.40 -31.69
C LEU A 4 -6.21 -49.78 -31.16
N VAL A 5 -7.39 -49.85 -30.55
CA VAL A 5 -8.00 -51.11 -30.10
C VAL A 5 -8.44 -51.94 -31.30
N ARG A 6 -9.11 -51.30 -32.27
CA ARG A 6 -9.53 -51.95 -33.52
C ARG A 6 -8.35 -52.49 -34.33
N ASP A 7 -7.26 -51.73 -34.42
CA ASP A 7 -6.03 -52.10 -35.15
C ASP A 7 -5.16 -53.08 -34.33
N LYS A 8 -5.60 -53.53 -33.16
CA LYS A 8 -4.88 -54.47 -32.27
C LYS A 8 -3.50 -53.95 -31.84
N LYS A 9 -3.31 -52.61 -31.81
CA LYS A 9 -2.10 -51.97 -31.30
C LYS A 9 -2.17 -51.77 -29.80
N LEU A 10 -3.37 -51.68 -29.26
CA LEU A 10 -3.64 -51.58 -27.83
C LEU A 10 -4.55 -52.74 -27.41
N ASP A 11 -4.03 -53.64 -26.59
CA ASP A 11 -4.81 -54.77 -26.03
C ASP A 11 -5.27 -54.48 -24.57
N GLY A 12 -6.12 -55.34 -24.07
CA GLY A 12 -6.60 -55.24 -22.69
C GLY A 12 -7.87 -54.41 -22.48
N ILE A 13 -8.37 -53.74 -23.54
CA ILE A 13 -9.60 -52.94 -23.44
C ILE A 13 -10.79 -53.77 -24.00
N SER A 14 -11.88 -53.78 -23.22
CA SER A 14 -13.15 -54.46 -23.56
C SER A 14 -14.14 -53.51 -24.20
N ASP A 15 -14.32 -52.30 -23.62
CA ASP A 15 -15.29 -51.32 -24.12
C ASP A 15 -14.83 -49.90 -23.79
N ILE A 16 -15.31 -48.91 -24.57
CA ILE A 16 -15.04 -47.49 -24.42
C ILE A 16 -16.34 -46.74 -24.55
N ARG A 17 -16.72 -46.01 -23.49
CA ARG A 17 -17.95 -45.20 -23.46
C ARG A 17 -17.66 -43.76 -23.10
N ASP A 18 -18.38 -42.84 -23.74
CA ASP A 18 -18.43 -41.45 -23.36
C ASP A 18 -19.66 -41.23 -22.44
N GLU A 19 -19.38 -40.92 -21.20
CA GLU A 19 -20.37 -40.60 -20.16
C GLU A 19 -20.29 -39.11 -19.78
N SER A 20 -19.82 -38.26 -20.70
CA SER A 20 -19.71 -36.81 -20.48
C SER A 20 -21.09 -36.19 -20.30
N ASP A 21 -21.21 -35.31 -19.30
CA ASP A 21 -22.41 -34.55 -19.00
C ASP A 21 -22.08 -33.06 -18.72
N LYS A 22 -23.06 -32.29 -18.27
CA LYS A 22 -22.88 -30.88 -17.90
C LYS A 22 -21.95 -30.64 -16.71
N SER A 23 -21.58 -31.67 -15.96
CA SER A 23 -20.66 -31.60 -14.82
C SER A 23 -19.20 -31.77 -15.25
N GLY A 24 -18.95 -32.29 -16.47
CA GLY A 24 -17.62 -32.45 -17.02
C GLY A 24 -17.49 -33.57 -18.04
N MET A 25 -16.29 -33.66 -18.65
CA MET A 25 -15.95 -34.75 -19.56
C MET A 25 -15.61 -36.03 -18.78
N ARG A 26 -16.22 -37.15 -19.17
CA ARG A 26 -15.98 -38.46 -18.56
C ARG A 26 -15.92 -39.54 -19.63
N VAL A 27 -14.75 -40.14 -19.82
CA VAL A 27 -14.54 -41.29 -20.71
C VAL A 27 -14.29 -42.50 -19.84
N VAL A 28 -15.12 -43.55 -19.99
CA VAL A 28 -15.01 -44.80 -19.26
C VAL A 28 -14.40 -45.86 -20.17
N ILE A 29 -13.31 -46.49 -19.72
CA ILE A 29 -12.58 -47.52 -20.43
C ILE A 29 -12.71 -48.81 -19.59
N GLU A 30 -13.45 -49.77 -20.09
CA GLU A 30 -13.59 -51.07 -19.46
C GLU A 30 -12.48 -52.02 -19.90
N LEU A 31 -11.90 -52.72 -18.95
CA LEU A 31 -10.80 -53.66 -19.23
C LEU A 31 -11.30 -55.08 -19.37
N LYS A 32 -10.57 -55.90 -20.12
CA LYS A 32 -10.79 -57.34 -20.17
C LYS A 32 -10.48 -58.00 -18.81
N ARG A 33 -11.03 -59.16 -18.58
CA ARG A 33 -10.76 -59.93 -17.34
C ARG A 33 -9.26 -60.24 -17.21
N ASN A 34 -8.73 -60.07 -15.99
CA ASN A 34 -7.33 -60.33 -15.61
C ASN A 34 -6.31 -59.28 -16.16
N GLU A 35 -6.75 -58.19 -16.76
CA GLU A 35 -5.84 -57.09 -17.13
C GLU A 35 -5.48 -56.24 -15.92
N VAL A 36 -4.24 -55.75 -15.91
CA VAL A 36 -3.75 -54.84 -14.85
C VAL A 36 -4.01 -53.39 -15.28
N PRO A 37 -4.88 -52.64 -14.56
CA PRO A 37 -5.27 -51.29 -14.96
C PRO A 37 -4.10 -50.34 -15.18
N GLU A 38 -3.07 -50.40 -14.33
CA GLU A 38 -1.89 -49.53 -14.41
C GLU A 38 -1.06 -49.76 -15.67
N VAL A 39 -0.96 -51.01 -16.13
CA VAL A 39 -0.24 -51.35 -17.38
C VAL A 39 -0.98 -50.78 -18.59
N VAL A 40 -2.29 -50.96 -18.64
CA VAL A 40 -3.13 -50.44 -19.71
C VAL A 40 -3.09 -48.90 -19.72
N LEU A 41 -3.16 -48.25 -18.55
CA LEU A 41 -3.06 -46.82 -18.40
C LEU A 41 -1.70 -46.28 -18.91
N ASN A 42 -0.60 -46.93 -18.54
CA ASN A 42 0.73 -46.55 -19.02
C ASN A 42 0.87 -46.70 -20.53
N ASN A 43 0.24 -47.73 -21.12
CA ASN A 43 0.21 -47.93 -22.57
C ASN A 43 -0.64 -46.82 -23.26
N LEU A 44 -1.77 -46.44 -22.65
CA LEU A 44 -2.58 -45.32 -23.12
C LEU A 44 -1.79 -44.00 -23.13
N TYR A 45 -1.04 -43.71 -22.07
CA TYR A 45 -0.17 -42.50 -22.02
C TYR A 45 0.92 -42.52 -23.11
N LYS A 46 1.50 -43.70 -23.41
CA LYS A 46 2.57 -43.79 -24.42
C LYS A 46 2.07 -43.77 -25.86
N GLN A 47 0.86 -44.28 -26.10
CA GLN A 47 0.37 -44.51 -27.47
C GLN A 47 -0.74 -43.54 -27.90
N THR A 48 -1.21 -42.68 -26.98
CA THR A 48 -2.30 -41.76 -27.26
C THR A 48 -1.95 -40.33 -26.74
N GLN A 49 -2.77 -39.37 -27.10
CA GLN A 49 -2.66 -37.98 -26.63
C GLN A 49 -3.20 -37.77 -25.20
N LEU A 50 -3.46 -38.83 -24.43
CA LEU A 50 -3.83 -38.71 -23.01
C LEU A 50 -2.70 -38.08 -22.17
N GLN A 51 -1.47 -38.23 -22.61
CA GLN A 51 -0.33 -37.48 -22.11
C GLN A 51 0.36 -36.83 -23.29
N ASP A 52 0.40 -35.51 -23.31
CA ASP A 52 1.02 -34.77 -24.40
C ASP A 52 1.87 -33.62 -23.82
N THR A 53 2.78 -33.11 -24.64
CA THR A 53 3.64 -31.99 -24.28
C THR A 53 3.12 -30.72 -24.90
N PHE A 54 2.77 -29.74 -24.06
CA PHE A 54 2.35 -28.42 -24.53
C PHE A 54 3.53 -27.44 -24.49
N GLY A 55 3.98 -27.01 -25.66
CA GLY A 55 5.02 -25.98 -25.80
C GLY A 55 4.45 -24.60 -25.53
N MET A 56 4.73 -24.01 -24.38
CA MET A 56 4.27 -22.67 -24.06
C MET A 56 5.23 -21.60 -24.60
N ASN A 57 4.73 -20.75 -25.51
CA ASN A 57 5.40 -19.55 -25.98
C ASN A 57 4.80 -18.33 -25.27
N MET A 58 5.41 -17.93 -24.16
CA MET A 58 4.92 -16.79 -23.37
C MET A 58 5.62 -15.51 -23.84
N VAL A 59 4.85 -14.62 -24.44
CA VAL A 59 5.32 -13.28 -24.85
C VAL A 59 4.67 -12.24 -23.95
N ALA A 60 5.49 -11.37 -23.36
CA ALA A 60 5.02 -10.27 -22.54
C ALA A 60 5.77 -8.98 -22.85
N LEU A 61 5.15 -7.84 -22.50
CA LEU A 61 5.82 -6.54 -22.58
C LEU A 61 6.66 -6.33 -21.32
N VAL A 62 7.97 -6.17 -21.52
CA VAL A 62 8.92 -5.80 -20.45
C VAL A 62 9.58 -4.50 -20.86
N ASP A 63 9.42 -3.46 -20.04
CA ASP A 63 9.90 -2.09 -20.33
C ASP A 63 9.41 -1.56 -21.69
N GLY A 64 8.15 -1.86 -22.02
CA GLY A 64 7.52 -1.46 -23.28
C GLY A 64 7.93 -2.26 -24.52
N GLN A 65 8.77 -3.29 -24.38
CA GLN A 65 9.22 -4.14 -25.49
C GLN A 65 8.68 -5.57 -25.36
N PRO A 66 8.20 -6.19 -26.45
CA PRO A 66 7.80 -7.57 -26.43
C PRO A 66 9.01 -8.48 -26.29
N LYS A 67 8.98 -9.38 -25.31
CA LYS A 67 10.02 -10.39 -25.06
C LYS A 67 9.40 -11.76 -24.87
N LEU A 68 10.04 -12.77 -25.44
CA LEU A 68 9.73 -14.16 -25.15
C LEU A 68 10.35 -14.51 -23.80
N LEU A 69 9.52 -14.93 -22.84
CA LEU A 69 9.92 -15.19 -21.47
C LEU A 69 9.63 -16.64 -21.10
N ASN A 70 10.51 -17.22 -20.32
CA ASN A 70 10.19 -18.44 -19.58
C ASN A 70 9.50 -18.12 -18.25
N LEU A 71 8.95 -19.13 -17.57
CA LEU A 71 8.21 -18.95 -16.34
C LEU A 71 9.05 -18.23 -15.24
N LYS A 72 10.31 -18.58 -15.08
CA LYS A 72 11.22 -17.94 -14.14
C LYS A 72 11.35 -16.43 -14.41
N GLN A 73 11.60 -16.07 -15.66
CA GLN A 73 11.74 -14.66 -16.06
C GLN A 73 10.43 -13.87 -15.85
N MET A 74 9.28 -14.47 -16.11
CA MET A 74 7.99 -13.83 -15.81
C MET A 74 7.82 -13.56 -14.33
N LEU A 75 8.17 -14.52 -13.48
CA LEU A 75 8.11 -14.35 -12.01
C LEU A 75 9.11 -13.29 -11.53
N GLU A 76 10.30 -13.23 -12.08
CA GLU A 76 11.30 -12.20 -11.76
C GLU A 76 10.80 -10.80 -12.14
N CYS A 77 10.22 -10.63 -13.32
CA CYS A 77 9.61 -9.37 -13.75
C CYS A 77 8.46 -8.96 -12.82
N PHE A 78 7.58 -9.90 -12.45
CA PHE A 78 6.50 -9.65 -11.51
C PHE A 78 7.01 -9.20 -10.14
N LEU A 79 8.01 -9.89 -9.58
CA LEU A 79 8.60 -9.53 -8.29
C LEU A 79 9.25 -8.15 -8.32
N SER A 80 9.97 -7.83 -9.41
CA SER A 80 10.58 -6.50 -9.59
C SER A 80 9.52 -5.41 -9.63
N HIS A 81 8.47 -5.60 -10.41
CA HIS A 81 7.35 -4.67 -10.46
C HIS A 81 6.64 -4.51 -9.10
N ARG A 82 6.41 -5.61 -8.40
CA ARG A 82 5.79 -5.56 -7.04
C ARG A 82 6.64 -4.77 -6.06
N ARG A 83 7.95 -4.95 -6.05
CA ARG A 83 8.88 -4.17 -5.21
C ARG A 83 8.78 -2.68 -5.52
N GLU A 84 8.82 -2.31 -6.80
CA GLU A 84 8.69 -0.91 -7.21
C GLU A 84 7.36 -0.30 -6.75
N VAL A 85 6.25 -0.99 -6.99
CA VAL A 85 4.91 -0.51 -6.60
C VAL A 85 4.79 -0.33 -5.09
N VAL A 86 5.30 -1.29 -4.28
CA VAL A 86 5.29 -1.19 -2.82
C VAL A 86 6.14 -0.01 -2.36
N THR A 87 7.35 0.16 -2.91
CA THR A 87 8.23 1.28 -2.57
C THR A 87 7.57 2.63 -2.88
N ARG A 88 7.00 2.78 -4.09
CA ARG A 88 6.32 4.02 -4.50
C ARG A 88 5.11 4.32 -3.62
N ARG A 89 4.34 3.31 -3.26
CA ARG A 89 3.21 3.43 -2.34
C ARG A 89 3.68 3.88 -0.95
N THR A 90 4.71 3.24 -0.40
CA THR A 90 5.25 3.59 0.93
C THR A 90 5.79 5.03 0.97
N VAL A 91 6.50 5.46 -0.07
CA VAL A 91 6.98 6.85 -0.20
C VAL A 91 5.80 7.84 -0.25
N PHE A 92 4.74 7.51 -0.96
CA PHE A 92 3.54 8.34 -1.01
C PHE A 92 2.84 8.43 0.35
N GLU A 93 2.66 7.29 1.03
CA GLU A 93 2.05 7.22 2.36
C GLU A 93 2.88 7.98 3.39
N LEU A 94 4.21 7.84 3.37
CA LEU A 94 5.13 8.59 4.23
C LEU A 94 5.00 10.11 4.02
N ARG A 95 4.94 10.55 2.76
CA ARG A 95 4.76 11.99 2.47
C ARG A 95 3.43 12.49 3.04
N LYS A 96 2.34 11.74 2.85
CA LYS A 96 1.02 12.09 3.41
C LYS A 96 1.02 12.11 4.94
N ALA A 97 1.68 11.15 5.58
CA ALA A 97 1.85 11.12 7.02
C ALA A 97 2.62 12.34 7.53
N ARG A 98 3.72 12.73 6.87
CA ARG A 98 4.50 13.93 7.22
C ARG A 98 3.69 15.21 7.05
N GLU A 99 2.98 15.38 5.94
CA GLU A 99 2.09 16.53 5.71
C GLU A 99 1.04 16.63 6.83
N ARG A 100 0.42 15.50 7.19
CA ARG A 100 -0.59 15.46 8.25
C ARG A 100 -0.01 15.72 9.64
N GLY A 101 1.11 15.09 9.99
CA GLY A 101 1.81 15.32 11.24
C GLY A 101 2.22 16.77 11.41
N HIS A 102 2.74 17.40 10.34
CA HIS A 102 3.09 18.82 10.33
C HIS A 102 1.87 19.72 10.63
N VAL A 103 0.72 19.45 10.04
CA VAL A 103 -0.52 20.19 10.34
C VAL A 103 -0.93 20.00 11.81
N LEU A 104 -0.85 18.77 12.34
CA LEU A 104 -1.20 18.47 13.73
C LEU A 104 -0.27 19.19 14.74
N GLU A 105 1.03 19.31 14.43
CA GLU A 105 1.96 20.13 15.21
C GLU A 105 1.51 21.59 15.30
N GLY A 106 1.15 22.20 14.16
CA GLY A 106 0.64 23.57 14.12
C GLY A 106 -0.64 23.76 14.93
N LEU A 107 -1.57 22.78 14.85
CA LEU A 107 -2.79 22.82 15.66
C LEU A 107 -2.50 22.68 17.16
N ALA A 108 -1.53 21.85 17.55
CA ALA A 108 -1.12 21.70 18.94
C ALA A 108 -0.51 22.99 19.49
N VAL A 109 0.34 23.68 18.70
CA VAL A 109 0.87 25.01 19.05
C VAL A 109 -0.25 26.02 19.22
N ALA A 110 -1.23 26.04 18.32
CA ALA A 110 -2.36 26.96 18.40
C ALA A 110 -3.21 26.74 19.64
N LEU A 111 -3.44 25.48 20.00
CA LEU A 111 -4.23 25.14 21.21
C LEU A 111 -3.48 25.47 22.50
N ALA A 112 -2.16 25.29 22.53
CA ALA A 112 -1.33 25.66 23.69
C ALA A 112 -1.26 27.18 23.90
N ASN A 113 -1.44 27.98 22.85
CA ASN A 113 -1.36 29.44 22.89
C ASN A 113 -2.68 30.11 22.48
N ILE A 114 -3.81 29.49 22.76
CA ILE A 114 -5.12 29.80 22.17
C ILE A 114 -5.57 31.26 22.40
N ASP A 115 -5.33 31.82 23.59
CA ASP A 115 -5.74 33.19 23.92
C ASP A 115 -5.04 34.21 23.07
N ASP A 116 -3.73 34.05 22.83
CA ASP A 116 -2.95 34.91 21.97
C ASP A 116 -3.37 34.78 20.50
N PHE A 117 -3.68 33.56 20.03
CA PHE A 117 -4.20 33.32 18.69
C PHE A 117 -5.54 34.03 18.48
N ILE A 118 -6.46 33.92 19.44
CA ILE A 118 -7.77 34.59 19.37
C ILE A 118 -7.59 36.10 19.37
N ALA A 119 -6.69 36.63 20.18
CA ALA A 119 -6.41 38.08 20.22
C ALA A 119 -5.91 38.62 18.87
N ILE A 120 -4.99 37.91 18.22
CA ILE A 120 -4.45 38.28 16.91
C ILE A 120 -5.56 38.21 15.84
N ILE A 121 -6.30 37.10 15.79
CA ILE A 121 -7.36 36.92 14.79
C ILE A 121 -8.45 38.00 14.92
N LYS A 122 -8.82 38.37 16.15
CA LYS A 122 -9.79 39.44 16.40
C LYS A 122 -9.28 40.84 16.04
N ALA A 123 -7.98 41.08 16.22
CA ALA A 123 -7.35 42.37 15.89
C ALA A 123 -7.12 42.56 14.39
N ALA A 124 -6.99 41.50 13.64
CA ALA A 124 -6.73 41.53 12.21
C ALA A 124 -7.96 41.98 11.39
N PRO A 125 -7.83 42.92 10.45
CA PRO A 125 -8.95 43.38 9.63
C PRO A 125 -9.43 42.36 8.60
N THR A 126 -8.55 41.42 8.17
CA THR A 126 -8.87 40.41 7.18
C THR A 126 -8.13 39.08 7.49
N PRO A 127 -8.67 37.93 7.06
CA PRO A 127 -8.01 36.64 7.28
C PRO A 127 -6.58 36.53 6.71
N PRO A 128 -6.25 37.11 5.52
CA PRO A 128 -4.86 37.11 5.04
C PRO A 128 -3.88 37.87 5.94
N VAL A 129 -4.33 38.98 6.56
CA VAL A 129 -3.52 39.75 7.51
C VAL A 129 -3.31 38.91 8.79
N ALA A 130 -4.37 38.30 9.33
CA ALA A 130 -4.26 37.38 10.46
C ALA A 130 -3.24 36.28 10.21
N LYS A 131 -3.26 35.69 9.00
CA LYS A 131 -2.32 34.63 8.59
C LYS A 131 -0.87 35.11 8.65
N VAL A 132 -0.57 36.28 8.09
CA VAL A 132 0.78 36.87 8.11
C VAL A 132 1.23 37.16 9.56
N ASP A 133 0.34 37.70 10.38
CA ASP A 133 0.63 38.01 11.78
C ASP A 133 0.94 36.77 12.58
N LEU A 134 0.17 35.68 12.39
CA LEU A 134 0.39 34.39 13.04
C LEU A 134 1.74 33.76 12.63
N MET A 135 2.12 33.87 11.35
CA MET A 135 3.39 33.34 10.83
C MET A 135 4.60 34.18 11.23
N SER A 136 4.43 35.48 11.45
CA SER A 136 5.51 36.38 11.81
C SER A 136 6.00 36.15 13.24
N ARG A 137 5.15 35.68 14.13
CA ARG A 137 5.48 35.40 15.53
C ARG A 137 6.18 34.07 15.74
N ALA A 138 6.91 34.00 16.84
CA ALA A 138 7.46 32.77 17.38
C ALA A 138 6.59 32.33 18.57
N TRP A 139 6.23 31.05 18.62
CA TRP A 139 5.28 30.47 19.55
C TRP A 139 5.96 29.54 20.54
N ASP A 140 5.40 29.36 21.73
CA ASP A 140 5.88 28.31 22.65
C ASP A 140 5.68 26.92 22.03
N SER A 141 6.73 26.12 22.08
CA SER A 141 6.77 24.79 21.48
C SER A 141 6.75 23.66 22.50
N SER A 142 6.49 23.95 23.78
CA SER A 142 6.56 22.95 24.88
C SER A 142 5.72 21.70 24.59
N VAL A 143 4.49 21.89 24.12
CA VAL A 143 3.56 20.80 23.79
C VAL A 143 4.08 19.97 22.60
N VAL A 144 4.59 20.63 21.56
CA VAL A 144 5.15 19.93 20.40
C VAL A 144 6.40 19.13 20.76
N ARG A 145 7.27 19.71 21.60
CA ARG A 145 8.46 18.99 22.10
C ARG A 145 8.07 17.77 22.92
N GLU A 146 7.04 17.87 23.76
CA GLU A 146 6.52 16.72 24.51
C GLU A 146 5.91 15.65 23.58
N MET A 147 5.15 16.05 22.55
CA MET A 147 4.63 15.14 21.54
C MET A 147 5.75 14.41 20.79
N LEU A 148 6.79 15.14 20.37
CA LEU A 148 7.95 14.58 19.67
C LEU A 148 8.80 13.68 20.59
N ALA A 149 8.97 14.03 21.86
CA ALA A 149 9.69 13.19 22.83
C ALA A 149 9.00 11.83 23.01
N ARG A 150 7.67 11.83 23.09
CA ARG A 150 6.86 10.61 23.22
C ARG A 150 6.90 9.72 21.96
N THR A 151 7.10 10.29 20.78
CA THR A 151 7.24 9.54 19.51
C THR A 151 8.68 9.11 19.25
N GLY A 152 9.67 9.82 19.78
CA GLY A 152 11.10 9.54 19.62
C GLY A 152 11.62 8.33 20.40
N GLU A 153 10.91 7.89 21.45
CA GLU A 153 11.29 6.70 22.24
C GLU A 153 10.93 5.39 21.54
N GLU A 154 9.98 5.39 20.60
CA GLU A 154 9.52 4.19 19.89
C GLU A 154 9.58 4.31 18.34
N GLY A 155 9.88 5.48 17.78
CA GLY A 155 9.81 5.78 16.34
C GLY A 155 11.09 6.37 15.74
N VAL A 156 11.26 6.14 14.45
CA VAL A 156 12.41 6.59 13.64
C VAL A 156 12.26 8.09 13.32
N GLY A 157 12.47 9.03 14.28
CA GLY A 157 12.15 10.36 13.82
C GLY A 157 12.79 11.60 14.43
N GLY A 158 13.04 11.71 15.68
CA GLY A 158 13.55 12.95 16.27
C GLY A 158 12.74 14.22 15.91
N VAL A 159 13.31 15.39 16.17
CA VAL A 159 12.70 16.74 16.00
C VAL A 159 12.20 17.05 14.57
N ASN A 160 12.62 16.28 13.56
CA ASN A 160 12.26 16.48 12.16
C ASN A 160 11.43 15.34 11.55
N ALA A 161 10.88 14.43 12.37
CA ALA A 161 10.16 13.26 11.89
C ALA A 161 9.04 13.58 10.90
N PHE A 162 8.25 14.60 11.21
CA PHE A 162 7.11 15.02 10.40
C PHE A 162 7.35 16.27 9.56
N ARG A 163 8.62 16.64 9.40
CA ARG A 163 8.94 17.77 8.54
C ARG A 163 8.74 17.37 7.08
N PRO A 164 7.85 18.07 6.32
CA PRO A 164 7.74 17.91 4.88
C PRO A 164 9.08 18.21 4.19
N GLU A 165 9.44 17.43 3.17
CA GLU A 165 10.74 17.54 2.49
C GLU A 165 10.99 18.92 1.88
N ASN A 166 9.92 19.58 1.41
CA ASN A 166 10.00 20.88 0.75
C ASN A 166 9.80 22.08 1.70
N LEU A 167 9.67 21.83 3.01
CA LEU A 167 9.43 22.90 3.96
C LEU A 167 10.73 23.70 4.24
N PRO A 168 10.74 25.05 4.02
CA PRO A 168 11.90 25.89 4.34
C PRO A 168 12.34 25.79 5.79
N LYS A 169 13.66 25.81 6.04
CA LYS A 169 14.26 25.57 7.37
C LYS A 169 13.80 26.53 8.47
N HIS A 170 13.31 27.71 8.12
CA HIS A 170 12.86 28.72 9.07
C HIS A 170 11.46 28.48 9.66
N TYR A 171 10.75 27.42 9.23
CA TYR A 171 9.49 26.98 9.84
C TYR A 171 9.70 25.77 10.76
N GLY A 172 8.75 25.52 11.68
CA GLY A 172 8.83 24.46 12.68
C GLY A 172 9.63 24.90 13.92
N ILE A 173 10.15 23.94 14.67
CA ILE A 173 10.94 24.20 15.88
C ILE A 173 12.27 24.84 15.49
N GLN A 174 12.55 25.99 16.09
CA GLN A 174 13.76 26.76 15.87
C GLN A 174 14.83 26.38 16.92
N PRO A 175 16.12 26.76 16.69
CA PRO A 175 17.21 26.47 17.65
C PRO A 175 17.02 27.14 19.02
N ASP A 176 16.26 28.22 19.10
CA ASP A 176 15.89 28.93 20.33
C ASP A 176 14.76 28.22 21.11
N GLY A 177 14.26 27.10 20.58
CA GLY A 177 13.19 26.32 21.19
C GLY A 177 11.78 26.86 20.94
N LEU A 178 11.64 27.90 20.11
CA LEU A 178 10.34 28.43 19.69
C LEU A 178 9.85 27.78 18.40
N TYR A 179 8.55 27.89 18.11
CA TYR A 179 7.93 27.33 16.92
C TYR A 179 7.52 28.41 15.95
N LYS A 180 7.88 28.27 14.67
CA LYS A 180 7.41 29.14 13.59
C LYS A 180 6.44 28.38 12.69
N LEU A 181 5.22 28.92 12.57
CA LEU A 181 4.17 28.35 11.74
C LEU A 181 4.46 28.48 10.25
N SER A 182 4.18 27.42 9.50
CA SER A 182 4.18 27.46 8.04
C SER A 182 2.86 28.03 7.51
N ASP A 183 2.84 28.31 6.20
CA ASP A 183 1.65 28.77 5.49
C ASP A 183 0.48 27.80 5.61
N ASP A 184 0.73 26.52 5.41
CA ASP A 184 -0.28 25.47 5.51
C ASP A 184 -0.85 25.35 6.91
N GLN A 185 0.01 25.40 7.93
CA GLN A 185 -0.42 25.38 9.33
C GLN A 185 -1.28 26.59 9.70
N ALA A 186 -0.85 27.79 9.33
CA ALA A 186 -1.62 29.00 9.58
C ALA A 186 -2.98 28.97 8.87
N GLN A 187 -3.05 28.42 7.67
CA GLN A 187 -4.29 28.24 6.92
C GLN A 187 -5.26 27.28 7.64
N GLU A 188 -4.77 26.14 8.07
CA GLU A 188 -5.57 25.13 8.80
C GLU A 188 -6.07 25.66 10.15
N ILE A 189 -5.24 26.45 10.87
CA ILE A 189 -5.63 27.09 12.11
C ILE A 189 -6.77 28.08 11.88
N LEU A 190 -6.70 28.92 10.85
CA LEU A 190 -7.76 29.89 10.54
C LEU A 190 -9.07 29.22 10.08
N GLN A 191 -9.01 28.01 9.54
CA GLN A 191 -10.19 27.21 9.16
C GLN A 191 -10.75 26.36 10.32
N MET A 192 -10.07 26.35 11.47
CA MET A 192 -10.46 25.54 12.60
C MET A 192 -11.81 26.00 13.17
N ARG A 193 -12.74 25.06 13.33
CA ARG A 193 -14.04 25.35 13.96
C ARG A 193 -13.89 25.52 15.48
N LEU A 194 -14.67 26.43 16.05
CA LEU A 194 -14.68 26.66 17.52
C LEU A 194 -14.90 25.40 18.36
N GLN A 195 -15.63 24.42 17.84
CA GLN A 195 -15.82 23.13 18.50
C GLN A 195 -14.54 22.36 18.76
N ARG A 196 -13.47 22.59 17.97
CA ARG A 196 -12.16 21.96 18.15
C ARG A 196 -11.33 22.55 19.29
N LEU A 197 -11.80 23.63 19.92
CA LEU A 197 -11.12 24.26 21.05
C LEU A 197 -11.44 23.59 22.40
N THR A 198 -12.30 22.56 22.42
CA THR A 198 -12.62 21.82 23.65
C THR A 198 -11.50 20.86 24.04
N GLY A 199 -11.33 20.61 25.35
CA GLY A 199 -10.29 19.71 25.86
C GLY A 199 -10.33 18.31 25.25
N LEU A 200 -11.53 17.76 24.98
CA LEU A 200 -11.69 16.46 24.29
C LEU A 200 -11.11 16.44 22.87
N GLU A 201 -11.13 17.56 22.17
CA GLU A 201 -10.54 17.67 20.82
C GLU A 201 -9.02 17.83 20.87
N GLN A 202 -8.47 18.41 21.94
CA GLN A 202 -7.02 18.44 22.18
C GLN A 202 -6.46 17.03 22.33
N ASP A 203 -7.12 16.18 23.12
CA ASP A 203 -6.74 14.77 23.26
C ASP A 203 -6.81 14.01 21.94
N LYS A 204 -7.79 14.32 21.08
CA LYS A 204 -7.90 13.70 19.75
C LYS A 204 -6.72 14.09 18.86
N ILE A 205 -6.28 15.34 18.85
CA ILE A 205 -5.12 15.79 18.07
C ILE A 205 -3.85 15.07 18.51
N VAL A 206 -3.64 14.93 19.82
CA VAL A 206 -2.49 14.20 20.35
C VAL A 206 -2.54 12.71 19.99
N ASN A 207 -3.72 12.09 20.06
CA ASN A 207 -3.91 10.69 19.70
C ASN A 207 -3.77 10.44 18.19
N GLU A 208 -4.28 11.36 17.35
CA GLU A 208 -4.09 11.30 15.91
C GLU A 208 -2.61 11.45 15.54
N TYR A 209 -1.90 12.37 16.19
CA TYR A 209 -0.46 12.53 15.98
C TYR A 209 0.31 11.24 16.30
N LYS A 210 -0.02 10.59 17.42
CA LYS A 210 0.54 9.27 17.74
C LYS A 210 0.24 8.23 16.68
N ALA A 211 -1.01 8.17 16.18
CA ALA A 211 -1.41 7.21 15.15
C ALA A 211 -0.70 7.42 13.81
N VAL A 212 -0.35 8.66 13.48
CA VAL A 212 0.40 9.00 12.26
C VAL A 212 1.90 8.71 12.42
N SER A 213 2.42 8.61 13.65
CA SER A 213 3.83 8.36 13.95
C SER A 213 4.24 6.88 13.89
N TYR A 214 3.27 5.97 13.84
CA TYR A 214 3.46 4.53 13.65
C TYR A 214 3.27 4.14 12.17
#